data_0bd10b622493fc8b79931ae43a9dd49a
#
_entry.id   0bd10b622493fc8b79931ae43a9dd49a
#
_cell.length_a   1.000
_cell.length_b   1.000
_cell.length_c   1.000
_cell.angle_alpha   90.00
_cell.angle_beta   90.00
_cell.angle_gamma   90.00
#
_symmetry.space_group_name_H-M   'P 1'
#
loop_
_entity.id
_entity.type
_entity.pdbx_description
1 polymer ?
#
loop_
_entity_poly.entity_id
_entity_poly.type
_entity_poly.pdbx_seq_one_letter_code
_entity_poly.pdbx_strand_id
1 'polypeptide(L)'
;MPANAMPPVEIYTTRFCPHCSAAKTLLKRKGVSYRGIDVSSDFERRKEMIQRANGRMTVPQIFIGTTHVGGSDELQALERAGRLDSLLASKAAS
;
A
#
# COMPACT_ATOMS: atom_id res chain seq x y z
N MET A 1 3.73 -24.73 2.19
CA MET A 1 3.78 -23.55 1.90
C MET A 1 2.73 -23.11 1.03
N PRO A 2 2.15 -22.19 1.37
CA PRO A 2 1.08 -21.74 0.55
C PRO A 2 1.66 -21.11 -0.66
N ALA A 3 1.72 -21.87 -1.62
CA ALA A 3 2.18 -21.38 -2.87
C ALA A 3 1.35 -20.26 -3.36
N ASN A 4 0.21 -20.08 -2.76
CA ASN A 4 -0.67 -19.03 -3.19
C ASN A 4 -0.53 -17.78 -2.36
N ALA A 5 0.54 -17.64 -1.65
CA ALA A 5 0.71 -16.46 -0.83
C ALA A 5 0.71 -15.23 -1.70
N MET A 6 -0.15 -14.30 -1.38
CA MET A 6 -0.16 -13.01 -2.05
C MET A 6 1.02 -12.17 -1.57
N PRO A 7 1.51 -11.24 -2.38
CA PRO A 7 2.57 -10.36 -1.89
C PRO A 7 2.07 -9.56 -0.70
N PRO A 8 2.93 -9.27 0.25
CA PRO A 8 2.51 -8.48 1.41
C PRO A 8 2.10 -7.07 0.96
N VAL A 9 1.03 -6.58 1.54
CA VAL A 9 0.56 -5.24 1.26
C VAL A 9 0.80 -4.39 2.50
N GLU A 10 1.50 -3.29 2.31
CA GLU A 10 1.81 -2.36 3.41
C GLU A 10 1.33 -0.98 3.04
N ILE A 11 0.76 -0.29 4.02
CA ILE A 11 0.29 1.07 3.80
C ILE A 11 0.75 1.94 4.96
N TYR A 12 1.52 2.97 4.65
CA TYR A 12 1.95 3.95 5.63
C TYR A 12 0.90 5.04 5.72
N THR A 13 0.46 5.33 6.93
CA THR A 13 -0.68 6.24 7.16
C THR A 13 -0.39 7.21 8.29
N THR A 14 -1.29 8.19 8.45
CA THR A 14 -1.33 9.01 9.64
C THR A 14 -2.75 8.97 10.21
N ARG A 15 -2.92 9.52 11.41
CA ARG A 15 -4.19 9.37 12.14
C ARG A 15 -5.38 10.01 11.44
N PHE A 16 -5.21 11.20 10.94
CA PHE A 16 -6.32 11.93 10.33
C PHE A 16 -6.03 12.10 8.85
N CYS A 17 -6.29 11.05 8.09
CA CYS A 17 -5.96 11.05 6.68
C CYS A 17 -7.11 10.47 5.89
N PRO A 18 -7.93 11.30 5.27
CA PRO A 18 -9.04 10.80 4.46
C PRO A 18 -8.58 9.95 3.28
N HIS A 19 -7.46 10.31 2.67
CA HIS A 19 -6.92 9.52 1.56
C HIS A 19 -6.46 8.15 2.03
N CYS A 20 -5.92 8.07 3.24
CA CYS A 20 -5.55 6.79 3.83
C CYS A 20 -6.79 5.92 4.03
N SER A 21 -7.87 6.51 4.52
CA SER A 21 -9.13 5.80 4.71
C SER A 21 -9.67 5.26 3.40
N ALA A 22 -9.62 6.07 2.35
CA ALA A 22 -10.09 5.66 1.04
C ALA A 22 -9.29 4.47 0.51
N ALA A 23 -7.97 4.52 0.68
CA ALA A 23 -7.12 3.41 0.24
C ALA A 23 -7.42 2.14 1.02
N LYS A 24 -7.55 2.25 2.33
CA LYS A 24 -7.87 1.09 3.17
C LYS A 24 -9.22 0.49 2.80
N THR A 25 -10.20 1.34 2.53
CA THR A 25 -11.53 0.87 2.14
C THR A 25 -11.46 0.06 0.84
N LEU A 26 -10.70 0.55 -0.13
CA LEU A 26 -10.55 -0.18 -1.38
C LEU A 26 -9.90 -1.53 -1.16
N LEU A 27 -8.81 -1.57 -0.39
CA LEU A 27 -8.14 -2.83 -0.11
C LEU A 27 -9.06 -3.82 0.59
N LYS A 28 -9.87 -3.35 1.52
CA LYS A 28 -10.83 -4.20 2.20
C LYS A 28 -11.88 -4.76 1.24
N ARG A 29 -12.37 -3.93 0.33
CA ARG A 29 -13.34 -4.38 -0.67
C ARG A 29 -12.75 -5.45 -1.58
N LYS A 30 -11.45 -5.39 -1.82
CA LYS A 30 -10.76 -6.39 -2.63
C LYS A 30 -10.44 -7.66 -1.84
N GLY A 31 -10.81 -7.71 -0.57
CA GLY A 31 -10.53 -8.87 0.27
C GLY A 31 -9.08 -9.04 0.64
N VAL A 32 -8.34 -7.95 0.66
CA VAL A 32 -6.90 -7.98 0.88
C VAL A 32 -6.58 -7.66 2.33
N SER A 33 -5.74 -8.49 2.93
CA SER A 33 -5.16 -8.18 4.22
C SER A 33 -3.96 -7.28 4.02
N TYR A 34 -3.86 -6.23 4.79
CA TYR A 34 -2.74 -5.31 4.66
C TYR A 34 -2.19 -4.96 6.03
N ARG A 35 -0.95 -4.52 6.07
CA ARG A 35 -0.32 -4.04 7.27
C ARG A 35 -0.34 -2.51 7.27
N GLY A 36 -1.01 -1.93 8.25
CA GLY A 36 -1.04 -0.48 8.40
C GLY A 36 0.10 -0.03 9.29
N ILE A 37 0.83 0.97 8.85
CA ILE A 37 1.95 1.51 9.59
C ILE A 37 1.68 2.99 9.84
N ASP A 38 1.37 3.33 11.09
CA ASP A 38 1.08 4.71 11.45
C ASP A 38 2.38 5.46 11.68
N VAL A 39 2.61 6.49 10.90
CA VAL A 39 3.83 7.29 11.01
C VAL A 39 3.59 8.66 11.63
N SER A 40 2.41 8.85 12.24
CA SER A 40 2.05 10.14 12.84
C SER A 40 3.08 10.63 13.85
N SER A 41 3.57 9.73 14.69
CA SER A 41 4.57 10.08 15.68
C SER A 41 5.77 9.16 15.64
N ASP A 42 5.95 8.43 14.57
CA ASP A 42 7.07 7.52 14.44
C ASP A 42 8.01 8.06 13.37
N PHE A 43 8.97 8.83 13.82
CA PHE A 43 9.92 9.50 12.94
C PHE A 43 10.75 8.52 12.11
N GLU A 44 11.16 7.42 12.73
CA GLU A 44 11.97 6.41 12.02
C GLU A 44 11.19 5.71 10.94
N ARG A 45 9.95 5.38 11.23
CA ARG A 45 9.09 4.76 10.22
C ARG A 45 8.79 5.73 9.10
N ARG A 46 8.65 7.01 9.42
CA ARG A 46 8.42 8.01 8.39
C ARG A 46 9.63 8.15 7.47
N LYS A 47 10.83 8.10 8.03
CA LYS A 47 12.05 8.12 7.20
C LYS A 47 12.11 6.90 6.29
N GLU A 48 11.78 5.74 6.83
CA GLU A 48 11.74 4.50 6.07
C GLU A 48 10.76 4.63 4.90
N MET A 49 9.58 5.19 5.17
CA MET A 49 8.57 5.42 4.13
C MET A 49 9.12 6.30 3.01
N ILE A 50 9.74 7.41 3.37
CA ILE A 50 10.27 8.35 2.40
C ILE A 50 11.35 7.69 1.53
N GLN A 51 12.23 6.92 2.14
CA GLN A 51 13.25 6.21 1.39
C GLN A 51 12.65 5.19 0.43
N ARG A 52 11.67 4.42 0.90
CA ARG A 52 11.02 3.42 0.05
C ARG A 52 10.22 4.06 -1.07
N ALA A 53 9.71 5.27 -0.84
CA ALA A 53 8.85 5.98 -1.79
C ALA A 53 9.63 6.92 -2.71
N ASN A 54 10.94 6.74 -2.78
CA ASN A 54 11.80 7.55 -3.65
C ASN A 54 11.68 9.04 -3.36
N GLY A 55 11.59 9.38 -2.09
CA GLY A 55 11.55 10.77 -1.66
C GLY A 55 10.16 11.34 -1.47
N ARG A 56 9.11 10.61 -1.79
CA ARG A 56 7.75 11.10 -1.55
C ARG A 56 7.47 11.10 -0.06
N MET A 57 6.90 12.19 0.42
CA MET A 57 6.65 12.40 1.84
C MET A 57 5.19 12.36 2.21
N THR A 58 4.31 12.21 1.24
CA THR A 58 2.88 12.23 1.48
C THR A 58 2.37 10.88 1.97
N VAL A 59 1.22 10.88 2.62
CA VAL A 59 0.53 9.65 3.00
C VAL A 59 -0.82 9.63 2.30
N PRO A 60 -1.35 8.45 2.00
CA PRO A 60 -0.74 7.15 2.25
C PRO A 60 0.39 6.85 1.25
N GLN A 61 1.28 5.95 1.62
CA GLN A 61 2.22 5.36 0.67
C GLN A 61 2.00 3.87 0.74
N ILE A 62 1.71 3.26 -0.39
CA ILE A 62 1.25 1.88 -0.47
C ILE A 62 2.27 1.05 -1.24
N PHE A 63 2.56 -0.12 -0.71
CA PHE A 63 3.52 -1.04 -1.31
C PHE A 63 2.86 -2.42 -1.41
N ILE A 64 2.96 -3.03 -2.57
CA ILE A 64 2.50 -4.39 -2.79
C ILE A 64 3.73 -5.20 -3.13
N GLY A 65 4.19 -6.01 -2.17
CA GLY A 65 5.49 -6.67 -2.29
C GLY A 65 6.58 -5.62 -2.38
N THR A 66 7.37 -5.67 -3.43
CA THR A 66 8.41 -4.69 -3.66
C THR A 66 7.96 -3.55 -4.58
N THR A 67 6.71 -3.58 -5.00
CA THR A 67 6.19 -2.57 -5.91
C THR A 67 5.68 -1.37 -5.14
N HIS A 68 6.20 -0.21 -5.44
CA HIS A 68 5.71 1.04 -4.86
C HIS A 68 4.52 1.52 -5.68
N VAL A 69 3.33 1.41 -5.11
CA VAL A 69 2.11 1.86 -5.77
C VAL A 69 1.99 3.38 -5.72
N GLY A 70 2.26 3.95 -4.57
CA GLY A 70 2.09 5.38 -4.36
C GLY A 70 0.97 5.66 -3.38
N GLY A 71 0.20 6.68 -3.65
CA GLY A 71 -0.89 7.09 -2.77
C GLY A 71 -2.24 6.51 -3.17
N SER A 72 -3.28 7.05 -2.55
CA SER A 72 -4.64 6.60 -2.82
C SER A 72 -5.04 6.81 -4.27
N ASP A 73 -4.64 7.93 -4.86
CA ASP A 73 -4.99 8.23 -6.25
C ASP A 73 -4.41 7.19 -7.19
N GLU A 74 -3.16 6.81 -6.97
CA GLU A 74 -2.52 5.79 -7.78
C GLU A 74 -3.18 4.44 -7.59
N LEU A 75 -3.54 4.11 -6.35
CA LEU A 75 -4.22 2.85 -6.07
C LEU A 75 -5.58 2.79 -6.78
N GLN A 76 -6.36 3.88 -6.70
CA GLN A 76 -7.64 3.95 -7.36
C GLN A 76 -7.50 3.86 -8.89
N ALA A 77 -6.46 4.49 -9.42
CA ALA A 77 -6.19 4.44 -10.85
C ALA A 77 -5.90 3.02 -11.32
N LEU A 78 -5.14 2.25 -10.53
CA LEU A 78 -4.86 0.85 -10.85
C LEU A 78 -6.16 0.05 -10.86
N GLU A 79 -7.04 0.32 -9.92
CA GLU A 79 -8.31 -0.39 -9.88
C GLU A 79 -9.15 -0.07 -11.11
N ARG A 80 -9.24 1.21 -11.47
CA ARG A 80 -10.01 1.61 -12.65
C ARG A 80 -9.46 1.02 -13.94
N ALA A 81 -8.15 0.85 -14.01
CA ALA A 81 -7.51 0.28 -15.18
C ALA A 81 -7.57 -1.25 -15.20
N GLY A 82 -8.13 -1.85 -14.16
CA GLY A 82 -8.21 -3.31 -14.07
C GLY A 82 -6.87 -3.97 -13.79
N ARG A 83 -5.92 -3.22 -13.24
CA ARG A 83 -4.56 -3.72 -13.02
C ARG A 83 -4.25 -4.05 -11.56
N LEU A 84 -5.10 -3.62 -10.65
CA LEU A 84 -4.85 -3.85 -9.23
C LEU A 84 -4.91 -5.34 -8.89
N ASP A 85 -5.88 -6.05 -9.44
CA ASP A 85 -6.01 -7.48 -9.16
C ASP A 85 -4.76 -8.25 -9.59
N SER A 86 -4.17 -7.87 -10.71
CA SER A 86 -2.95 -8.50 -11.18
C SER A 86 -1.81 -8.31 -10.21
N LEU A 87 -1.66 -7.11 -9.68
CA LEU A 87 -0.62 -6.83 -8.68
C LEU A 87 -0.85 -7.62 -7.41
N LEU A 88 -2.11 -7.69 -6.96
CA LEU A 88 -2.42 -8.39 -5.72
C LEU A 88 -2.27 -9.90 -5.87
N ALA A 89 -2.48 -10.41 -7.05
CA ALA A 89 -2.34 -11.83 -7.31
C ALA A 89 -0.92 -12.22 -7.68
N SER A 90 -0.06 -11.26 -7.92
CA SER A 90 1.30 -11.53 -8.32
C SER A 90 2.05 -12.23 -7.20
N LYS A 91 2.74 -13.31 -7.54
CA LYS A 91 3.52 -14.00 -6.54
C LYS A 91 4.87 -13.35 -6.40
N ALA A 92 5.25 -13.09 -5.17
CA ALA A 92 6.50 -12.44 -4.91
C ALA A 92 7.67 -13.23 -5.47
N ALA A 93 7.52 -14.52 -5.58
CA ALA A 93 8.58 -15.36 -6.06
C ALA A 93 8.63 -15.49 -7.56
N SER A 94 7.67 -14.98 -8.22
CA SER A 94 7.67 -15.12 -9.67
C SER A 94 8.60 -14.19 -10.33
#